data_f2faef4dee0aae26844f76d112775e9a
#
_entry.id   f2faef4dee0aae26844f76d112775e9a
#
_cell.length_a   1.000
_cell.length_b   1.000
_cell.length_c   1.000
_cell.angle_alpha   90.00
_cell.angle_beta   90.00
_cell.angle_gamma   90.00
#
_symmetry.space_group_name_H-M   'P 1'
#
loop_
_entity.id
_entity.type
_entity.pdbx_description
1 polymer ?
#
loop_
_entity_poly.entity_id
_entity_poly.type
_entity_poly.pdbx_seq_one_letter_code
_entity_poly.pdbx_strand_id
1 'polypeptide(L)'
;MINGKKMGLGILSYKAPETLKKTIASLEQQKAGSFFDDSVIYFNDFCDRDKEIADAFSYRAVGGPNIGFTAQQQLAEHLDADYIVLIQNDCPLIENFSELKKQLTMAVELIETGRIDLMRLRHQWHVGEGFCDVEKYAGFYNICVVNEAFIAKEHGLDEEGLKHSWVKSFKRYIRPLKARRLIGRSVYVEKSPEKLFPKYIQKTGDVLIVDSECIDYTEQSFLIQKDFFLNTLCKFINENPKKRTLHGFQVPEIILNCLWWRKKHFKIGVCKGLFTHNRFDDSFRKNHLFYNKKI
;
A
#
# COMPACT_ATOMS: atom_id res chain seq x y z
N MET A 1 4.18 -12.71 -18.27
CA MET A 1 4.90 -13.66 -17.37
C MET A 1 6.30 -13.17 -17.03
N ILE A 2 6.72 -13.32 -15.79
CA ILE A 2 8.10 -13.06 -15.33
C ILE A 2 8.68 -14.39 -14.84
N ASN A 3 9.85 -14.81 -15.34
CA ASN A 3 10.49 -16.08 -14.96
C ASN A 3 9.53 -17.31 -15.04
N GLY A 4 8.63 -17.33 -16.03
CA GLY A 4 7.63 -18.39 -16.19
C GLY A 4 6.42 -18.28 -15.22
N LYS A 5 6.34 -17.27 -14.39
CA LYS A 5 5.26 -17.01 -13.43
C LYS A 5 4.25 -16.01 -13.99
N LYS A 6 2.97 -16.26 -13.74
CA LYS A 6 1.88 -15.38 -14.13
C LYS A 6 1.75 -14.18 -13.19
N MET A 7 1.50 -13.02 -13.76
CA MET A 7 1.23 -11.77 -13.05
C MET A 7 -0.23 -11.39 -13.15
N GLY A 8 -0.87 -11.09 -12.02
CA GLY A 8 -2.25 -10.62 -11.95
C GLY A 8 -2.35 -9.17 -11.46
N LEU A 9 -3.30 -8.42 -12.02
CA LEU A 9 -3.71 -7.11 -11.52
C LEU A 9 -5.12 -7.19 -10.94
N GLY A 10 -5.25 -6.91 -9.67
CA GLY A 10 -6.54 -6.80 -8.98
C GLY A 10 -6.84 -5.38 -8.56
N ILE A 11 -8.00 -4.87 -8.98
CA ILE A 11 -8.50 -3.55 -8.58
C ILE A 11 -9.73 -3.73 -7.70
N LEU A 12 -9.65 -3.30 -6.43
CA LEU A 12 -10.81 -3.28 -5.55
C LEU A 12 -11.54 -1.94 -5.69
N SER A 13 -12.83 -1.98 -6.01
CA SER A 13 -13.66 -0.79 -6.17
C SER A 13 -14.87 -0.79 -5.24
N TYR A 14 -15.19 0.39 -4.67
CA TYR A 14 -16.40 0.63 -3.89
C TYR A 14 -16.93 2.03 -4.14
N LYS A 15 -18.11 2.10 -4.79
CA LYS A 15 -18.91 3.33 -4.97
C LYS A 15 -18.13 4.60 -5.37
N ALA A 16 -17.17 4.48 -6.27
CA ALA A 16 -16.37 5.62 -6.76
C ALA A 16 -16.06 5.48 -8.26
N PRO A 17 -17.08 5.56 -9.14
CA PRO A 17 -16.95 5.30 -10.57
C PRO A 17 -15.98 6.27 -11.28
N GLU A 18 -16.00 7.55 -10.96
CA GLU A 18 -15.12 8.52 -11.62
C GLU A 18 -13.66 8.39 -11.16
N THR A 19 -13.46 8.04 -9.90
CA THR A 19 -12.14 7.68 -9.34
C THR A 19 -11.59 6.44 -10.04
N LEU A 20 -12.41 5.38 -10.16
CA LEU A 20 -12.04 4.15 -10.85
C LEU A 20 -11.67 4.40 -12.31
N LYS A 21 -12.49 5.16 -13.06
CA LYS A 21 -12.20 5.52 -14.47
C LYS A 21 -10.83 6.18 -14.62
N LYS A 22 -10.48 7.11 -13.74
CA LYS A 22 -9.17 7.78 -13.77
C LYS A 22 -8.02 6.82 -13.45
N THR A 23 -8.21 5.91 -12.50
CA THR A 23 -7.22 4.86 -12.20
C THR A 23 -7.01 3.95 -13.41
N ILE A 24 -8.09 3.45 -14.02
CA ILE A 24 -7.99 2.63 -15.23
C ILE A 24 -7.36 3.41 -16.38
N ALA A 25 -7.81 4.65 -16.63
CA ALA A 25 -7.26 5.50 -17.69
C ALA A 25 -5.73 5.70 -17.53
N SER A 26 -5.24 5.83 -16.29
CA SER A 26 -3.79 5.94 -16.05
C SER A 26 -3.03 4.66 -16.40
N LEU A 27 -3.63 3.49 -16.17
CA LEU A 27 -3.08 2.19 -16.56
C LEU A 27 -3.06 2.02 -18.08
N GLU A 28 -4.16 2.38 -18.77
CA GLU A 28 -4.28 2.31 -20.22
C GLU A 28 -3.31 3.27 -20.93
N GLN A 29 -3.18 4.50 -20.43
CA GLN A 29 -2.25 5.50 -20.96
C GLN A 29 -0.81 4.98 -20.99
N GLN A 30 -0.42 4.19 -20.00
CA GLN A 30 0.89 3.58 -19.89
C GLN A 30 0.94 2.17 -20.52
N LYS A 31 -0.15 1.67 -21.09
CA LYS A 31 -0.29 0.30 -21.62
C LYS A 31 0.05 -0.77 -20.56
N ALA A 32 -0.20 -0.47 -19.31
CA ALA A 32 0.15 -1.33 -18.18
C ALA A 32 -0.55 -2.69 -18.23
N GLY A 33 -1.76 -2.76 -18.81
CA GLY A 33 -2.51 -4.00 -19.01
C GLY A 33 -1.73 -5.08 -19.75
N SER A 34 -0.87 -4.69 -20.70
CA SER A 34 -0.05 -5.66 -21.47
C SER A 34 1.03 -6.38 -20.64
N PHE A 35 1.29 -5.93 -19.43
CA PHE A 35 2.25 -6.56 -18.52
C PHE A 35 1.62 -7.70 -17.70
N PHE A 36 0.32 -7.65 -17.48
CA PHE A 36 -0.40 -8.60 -16.64
C PHE A 36 -1.01 -9.72 -17.50
N ASP A 37 -0.94 -10.96 -16.99
CA ASP A 37 -1.52 -12.14 -17.63
C ASP A 37 -3.02 -12.25 -17.35
N ASP A 38 -3.49 -11.70 -16.22
CA ASP A 38 -4.91 -11.60 -15.85
C ASP A 38 -5.17 -10.27 -15.13
N SER A 39 -6.33 -9.66 -15.39
CA SER A 39 -6.73 -8.39 -14.76
C SER A 39 -8.21 -8.43 -14.38
N VAL A 40 -8.49 -8.17 -13.10
CA VAL A 40 -9.83 -8.24 -12.52
C VAL A 40 -10.16 -6.98 -11.74
N ILE A 41 -11.36 -6.46 -11.92
CA ILE A 41 -11.94 -5.46 -11.03
C ILE A 41 -12.98 -6.17 -10.16
N TYR A 42 -12.81 -6.10 -8.84
CA TYR A 42 -13.81 -6.54 -7.88
C TYR A 42 -14.62 -5.35 -7.39
N PHE A 43 -15.90 -5.37 -7.65
CA PHE A 43 -16.85 -4.36 -7.19
C PHE A 43 -17.53 -4.79 -5.91
N ASN A 44 -17.21 -4.10 -4.85
CA ASN A 44 -17.85 -4.27 -3.56
C ASN A 44 -19.14 -3.44 -3.54
N ASP A 45 -20.31 -4.08 -3.57
CA ASP A 45 -21.63 -3.52 -3.85
C ASP A 45 -21.88 -3.27 -5.36
N PHE A 46 -21.76 -4.37 -6.14
CA PHE A 46 -21.77 -4.38 -7.60
C PHE A 46 -23.10 -3.92 -8.21
N CYS A 47 -23.04 -3.06 -9.22
CA CYS A 47 -24.20 -2.57 -9.94
C CYS A 47 -23.95 -2.50 -11.47
N ASP A 48 -25.01 -2.23 -12.26
CA ASP A 48 -24.92 -2.19 -13.73
C ASP A 48 -23.92 -1.16 -14.23
N ARG A 49 -23.82 0.00 -13.59
CA ARG A 49 -22.83 1.04 -13.93
C ARG A 49 -21.38 0.56 -13.76
N ASP A 50 -21.13 -0.27 -12.78
CA ASP A 50 -19.80 -0.85 -12.55
C ASP A 50 -19.44 -1.80 -13.69
N LYS A 51 -20.41 -2.59 -14.18
CA LYS A 51 -20.25 -3.45 -15.33
C LYS A 51 -19.95 -2.65 -16.59
N GLU A 52 -20.71 -1.58 -16.87
CA GLU A 52 -20.46 -0.68 -17.99
C GLU A 52 -19.03 -0.12 -18.01
N ILE A 53 -18.50 0.25 -16.83
CA ILE A 53 -17.13 0.74 -16.71
C ILE A 53 -16.11 -0.37 -17.02
N ALA A 54 -16.28 -1.55 -16.47
CA ALA A 54 -15.36 -2.65 -16.71
C ALA A 54 -15.36 -3.07 -18.20
N ASP A 55 -16.54 -3.17 -18.81
CA ASP A 55 -16.72 -3.50 -20.23
C ASP A 55 -16.07 -2.45 -21.14
N ALA A 56 -16.23 -1.16 -20.83
CA ALA A 56 -15.65 -0.05 -21.61
C ALA A 56 -14.11 -0.10 -21.66
N PHE A 57 -13.46 -0.69 -20.67
CA PHE A 57 -12.01 -0.84 -20.59
C PHE A 57 -11.53 -2.28 -20.77
N SER A 58 -12.41 -3.22 -21.13
CA SER A 58 -12.10 -4.64 -21.33
C SER A 58 -11.50 -5.35 -20.10
N TYR A 59 -11.89 -4.94 -18.90
CA TYR A 59 -11.53 -5.63 -17.67
C TYR A 59 -12.58 -6.67 -17.29
N ARG A 60 -12.15 -7.78 -16.73
CA ARG A 60 -13.06 -8.78 -16.15
C ARG A 60 -13.65 -8.25 -14.85
N ALA A 61 -14.98 -8.08 -14.81
CA ALA A 61 -15.71 -7.62 -13.64
C ALA A 61 -16.20 -8.81 -12.80
N VAL A 62 -15.96 -8.73 -11.51
CA VAL A 62 -16.53 -9.61 -10.49
C VAL A 62 -17.04 -8.77 -9.34
N GLY A 63 -17.93 -9.33 -8.52
CA GLY A 63 -18.40 -8.61 -7.34
C GLY A 63 -19.74 -9.11 -6.84
N GLY A 64 -20.27 -8.42 -5.82
CA GLY A 64 -21.51 -8.78 -5.14
C GLY A 64 -21.86 -7.72 -4.09
N PRO A 65 -22.61 -8.10 -3.03
CA PRO A 65 -22.89 -7.19 -1.93
C PRO A 65 -21.60 -6.75 -1.24
N ASN A 66 -21.66 -5.64 -0.51
CA ASN A 66 -20.51 -5.17 0.26
C ASN A 66 -20.14 -6.18 1.36
N ILE A 67 -18.96 -6.77 1.25
CA ILE A 67 -18.41 -7.77 2.19
C ILE A 67 -17.11 -7.29 2.85
N GLY A 68 -16.81 -5.99 2.73
CA GLY A 68 -15.62 -5.39 3.35
C GLY A 68 -14.31 -6.00 2.84
N PHE A 69 -13.41 -6.35 3.74
CA PHE A 69 -12.10 -6.93 3.39
C PHE A 69 -12.18 -8.27 2.65
N THR A 70 -13.22 -9.07 2.90
CA THR A 70 -13.41 -10.34 2.19
C THR A 70 -13.43 -10.14 0.67
N ALA A 71 -13.81 -8.94 0.20
CA ALA A 71 -13.74 -8.56 -1.21
C ALA A 71 -12.30 -8.58 -1.77
N GLN A 72 -11.31 -8.15 -0.98
CA GLN A 72 -9.90 -8.19 -1.41
C GLN A 72 -9.37 -9.64 -1.45
N GLN A 73 -9.80 -10.48 -0.52
CA GLN A 73 -9.49 -11.91 -0.55
C GLN A 73 -10.12 -12.57 -1.79
N GLN A 74 -11.42 -12.35 -2.04
CA GLN A 74 -12.10 -12.88 -3.22
C GLN A 74 -11.49 -12.35 -4.52
N LEU A 75 -11.11 -11.08 -4.58
CA LEU A 75 -10.39 -10.51 -5.72
C LEU A 75 -9.11 -11.32 -6.02
N ALA A 76 -8.31 -11.62 -4.99
CA ALA A 76 -7.11 -12.42 -5.14
C ALA A 76 -7.42 -13.87 -5.59
N GLU A 77 -8.49 -14.48 -5.07
CA GLU A 77 -8.95 -15.82 -5.46
C GLU A 77 -9.35 -15.89 -6.94
N HIS A 78 -9.99 -14.83 -7.46
CA HIS A 78 -10.40 -14.72 -8.86
C HIS A 78 -9.25 -14.54 -9.84
N LEU A 79 -8.09 -14.05 -9.44
CA LEU A 79 -6.94 -13.87 -10.31
C LEU A 79 -6.27 -15.20 -10.66
N ASP A 80 -6.11 -15.49 -11.95
CA ASP A 80 -5.30 -16.63 -12.43
C ASP A 80 -3.82 -16.18 -12.54
N ALA A 81 -3.16 -16.12 -11.39
CA ALA A 81 -1.79 -15.63 -11.30
C ALA A 81 -1.03 -16.21 -10.10
N ASP A 82 0.30 -16.28 -10.21
CA ASP A 82 1.20 -16.66 -9.12
C ASP A 82 1.54 -15.46 -8.23
N TYR A 83 1.74 -14.29 -8.85
CA TYR A 83 2.00 -13.01 -8.20
C TYR A 83 0.90 -12.04 -8.52
N ILE A 84 0.45 -11.30 -7.53
CA ILE A 84 -0.66 -10.37 -7.65
C ILE A 84 -0.25 -8.96 -7.24
N VAL A 85 -0.60 -8.00 -8.08
CA VAL A 85 -0.60 -6.57 -7.73
C VAL A 85 -2.03 -6.24 -7.33
N LEU A 86 -2.21 -5.85 -6.07
CA LEU A 86 -3.49 -5.42 -5.54
C LEU A 86 -3.48 -3.91 -5.34
N ILE A 87 -4.46 -3.23 -5.93
CA ILE A 87 -4.67 -1.78 -5.78
C ILE A 87 -6.12 -1.48 -5.44
N GLN A 88 -6.36 -0.27 -4.92
CA GLN A 88 -7.71 0.26 -4.76
C GLN A 88 -8.07 1.15 -5.96
N ASN A 89 -9.36 1.44 -6.13
CA ASN A 89 -9.86 2.26 -7.22
C ASN A 89 -9.33 3.71 -7.23
N ASP A 90 -8.70 4.16 -6.15
CA ASP A 90 -8.10 5.48 -5.98
C ASP A 90 -6.55 5.47 -6.01
N CYS A 91 -5.99 4.46 -6.67
CA CYS A 91 -4.55 4.31 -6.83
C CYS A 91 -4.13 4.45 -8.32
N PRO A 92 -4.18 5.65 -8.92
CA PRO A 92 -3.73 5.83 -10.31
C PRO A 92 -2.22 5.58 -10.45
N LEU A 93 -1.84 4.98 -11.56
CA LEU A 93 -0.45 4.79 -11.97
C LEU A 93 0.14 6.14 -12.38
N ILE A 94 1.29 6.52 -11.81
CA ILE A 94 1.97 7.78 -12.12
C ILE A 94 3.33 7.58 -12.79
N GLU A 95 3.82 6.36 -12.81
CA GLU A 95 5.06 6.00 -13.48
C GLU A 95 4.81 5.45 -14.89
N ASN A 96 5.81 5.54 -15.75
CA ASN A 96 5.73 5.01 -17.10
C ASN A 96 5.88 3.47 -17.13
N PHE A 97 5.57 2.87 -18.29
CA PHE A 97 5.63 1.42 -18.49
C PHE A 97 7.00 0.81 -18.21
N SER A 98 8.07 1.51 -18.55
CA SER A 98 9.44 1.02 -18.32
C SER A 98 9.74 0.88 -16.83
N GLU A 99 9.34 1.89 -16.04
CA GLU A 99 9.50 1.89 -14.60
C GLU A 99 8.60 0.86 -13.94
N LEU A 100 7.34 0.71 -14.40
CA LEU A 100 6.44 -0.35 -13.96
C LEU A 100 7.07 -1.72 -14.16
N LYS A 101 7.53 -2.02 -15.38
CA LYS A 101 8.18 -3.29 -15.71
C LYS A 101 9.41 -3.53 -14.83
N LYS A 102 10.29 -2.53 -14.70
CA LYS A 102 11.50 -2.60 -13.88
C LYS A 102 11.18 -2.97 -12.44
N GLN A 103 10.28 -2.21 -11.80
CA GLN A 103 9.95 -2.41 -10.38
C GLN A 103 9.25 -3.73 -10.12
N LEU A 104 8.29 -4.14 -10.96
CA LEU A 104 7.57 -5.40 -10.77
C LEU A 104 8.46 -6.62 -11.02
N THR A 105 9.32 -6.58 -12.04
CA THR A 105 10.29 -7.65 -12.30
C THR A 105 11.24 -7.82 -11.11
N MET A 106 11.84 -6.73 -10.66
CA MET A 106 12.73 -6.72 -9.50
C MET A 106 12.03 -7.22 -8.23
N ALA A 107 10.76 -6.86 -8.03
CA ALA A 107 9.99 -7.31 -6.87
C ALA A 107 9.78 -8.84 -6.89
N VAL A 108 9.42 -9.41 -8.05
CA VAL A 108 9.27 -10.87 -8.20
C VAL A 108 10.59 -11.58 -7.93
N GLU A 109 11.71 -11.12 -8.50
CA GLU A 109 13.04 -11.69 -8.27
C GLU A 109 13.44 -11.67 -6.78
N LEU A 110 13.13 -10.58 -6.07
CA LEU A 110 13.41 -10.48 -4.64
C LEU A 110 12.51 -11.40 -3.80
N ILE A 111 11.27 -11.63 -4.20
CA ILE A 111 10.37 -12.57 -3.54
C ILE A 111 10.85 -14.00 -3.80
N GLU A 112 11.16 -14.38 -5.04
CA GLU A 112 11.65 -15.72 -5.41
C GLU A 112 12.94 -16.09 -4.68
N THR A 113 13.81 -15.10 -4.47
CA THR A 113 15.06 -15.31 -3.72
C THR A 113 14.90 -15.21 -2.19
N GLY A 114 13.67 -15.06 -1.70
CA GLY A 114 13.36 -14.96 -0.26
C GLY A 114 13.91 -13.69 0.42
N ARG A 115 14.23 -12.66 -0.39
CA ARG A 115 14.75 -11.39 0.12
C ARG A 115 13.65 -10.49 0.66
N ILE A 116 12.45 -10.56 0.08
CA ILE A 116 11.25 -9.86 0.55
C ILE A 116 10.05 -10.80 0.52
N ASP A 117 9.04 -10.52 1.36
CA ASP A 117 7.75 -11.23 1.38
C ASP A 117 6.68 -10.49 0.57
N LEU A 118 6.78 -9.16 0.51
CA LEU A 118 5.93 -8.30 -0.31
C LEU A 118 6.65 -7.01 -0.68
N MET A 119 6.23 -6.37 -1.79
CA MET A 119 6.70 -5.07 -2.24
C MET A 119 5.58 -4.03 -2.13
N ARG A 120 5.83 -2.94 -1.43
CA ARG A 120 4.95 -1.76 -1.46
C ARG A 120 5.14 -1.00 -2.74
N LEU A 121 4.04 -0.60 -3.37
CA LEU A 121 4.02 0.08 -4.65
C LEU A 121 3.50 1.52 -4.57
N ARG A 122 3.13 2.00 -3.37
CA ARG A 122 2.80 3.41 -3.19
C ARG A 122 4.05 4.25 -3.39
N HIS A 123 3.92 5.30 -4.21
CA HIS A 123 5.05 6.14 -4.58
C HIS A 123 5.62 6.89 -3.37
N GLN A 124 6.95 6.87 -3.19
CA GLN A 124 7.62 7.43 -2.00
C GLN A 124 7.49 8.95 -1.92
N TRP A 125 7.46 9.63 -3.06
CA TRP A 125 7.53 11.09 -3.13
C TRP A 125 6.21 11.74 -3.53
N HIS A 126 5.36 11.01 -4.24
CA HIS A 126 4.01 11.41 -4.64
C HIS A 126 2.99 10.47 -3.99
N VAL A 127 2.93 10.52 -2.67
CA VAL A 127 2.12 9.59 -1.87
C VAL A 127 0.62 9.86 -2.01
N GLY A 128 0.24 11.08 -2.36
CA GLY A 128 -1.15 11.49 -2.50
C GLY A 128 -1.88 11.62 -1.16
N GLU A 129 -3.20 11.58 -1.21
CA GLU A 129 -4.07 11.85 -0.07
C GLU A 129 -3.96 10.83 1.06
N GLY A 130 -4.25 11.30 2.29
CA GLY A 130 -4.40 10.43 3.46
C GLY A 130 -3.11 9.81 4.00
N PHE A 131 -1.95 10.30 3.58
CA PHE A 131 -0.67 9.78 4.05
C PHE A 131 -0.13 10.57 5.23
N CYS A 132 -0.43 10.13 6.45
CA CYS A 132 0.04 10.76 7.70
C CYS A 132 1.24 10.03 8.34
N ASP A 133 1.88 9.12 7.61
CA ASP A 133 2.88 8.24 8.19
C ASP A 133 4.19 8.95 8.51
N VAL A 134 4.61 9.89 7.66
CA VAL A 134 5.85 10.65 7.85
C VAL A 134 5.71 11.65 8.98
N GLU A 135 4.54 12.29 9.15
CA GLU A 135 4.24 13.16 10.31
C GLU A 135 4.44 12.41 11.63
N LYS A 136 3.95 11.15 11.71
CA LYS A 136 4.14 10.31 12.90
C LYS A 136 5.62 10.01 13.17
N TYR A 137 6.41 9.75 12.12
CA TYR A 137 7.86 9.59 12.23
C TYR A 137 8.52 10.86 12.71
N ALA A 138 8.23 11.99 12.07
CA ALA A 138 8.78 13.31 12.42
C ALA A 138 8.45 13.72 13.85
N GLY A 139 7.33 13.28 14.42
CA GLY A 139 6.97 13.51 15.82
C GLY A 139 7.87 12.78 16.85
N PHE A 140 8.68 11.80 16.42
CA PHE A 140 9.61 11.02 17.27
C PHE A 140 11.08 11.18 16.88
N TYR A 141 11.36 11.41 15.61
CA TYR A 141 12.72 11.45 15.07
C TYR A 141 13.05 12.80 14.48
N ASN A 142 14.28 13.24 14.69
CA ASN A 142 14.83 14.32 13.91
C ASN A 142 15.19 13.79 12.53
N ILE A 143 14.79 14.49 11.49
CA ILE A 143 15.14 14.14 10.12
C ILE A 143 16.59 14.57 9.90
N CYS A 144 17.44 13.62 9.50
CA CYS A 144 18.88 13.87 9.37
C CYS A 144 19.22 14.51 8.04
N VAL A 145 18.77 13.88 6.94
CA VAL A 145 18.99 14.40 5.59
C VAL A 145 17.76 14.05 4.75
N VAL A 146 17.07 15.09 4.29
CA VAL A 146 15.89 14.94 3.43
C VAL A 146 16.30 14.39 2.07
N ASN A 147 15.53 13.46 1.53
CA ASN A 147 15.65 13.04 0.15
C ASN A 147 15.31 14.22 -0.79
N GLU A 148 16.08 14.42 -1.86
CA GLU A 148 15.91 15.54 -2.80
C GLU A 148 14.52 15.55 -3.46
N ALA A 149 13.93 14.38 -3.69
CA ALA A 149 12.58 14.22 -4.25
C ALA A 149 11.46 14.30 -3.20
N PHE A 150 11.76 14.48 -1.92
CA PHE A 150 10.78 14.54 -0.86
C PHE A 150 9.92 15.81 -0.96
N ILE A 151 8.61 15.64 -0.90
CA ILE A 151 7.63 16.72 -0.93
C ILE A 151 6.92 16.80 0.42
N ALA A 152 7.40 17.70 1.29
CA ALA A 152 6.92 17.83 2.67
C ALA A 152 5.39 17.97 2.76
N LYS A 153 4.79 18.79 1.89
CA LYS A 153 3.34 19.01 1.87
C LYS A 153 2.52 17.76 1.62
N GLU A 154 2.94 16.90 0.69
CA GLU A 154 2.24 15.63 0.41
C GLU A 154 2.32 14.67 1.59
N HIS A 155 3.36 14.78 2.40
CA HIS A 155 3.57 13.97 3.60
C HIS A 155 2.98 14.59 4.88
N GLY A 156 2.22 15.70 4.77
CA GLY A 156 1.61 16.37 5.91
C GLY A 156 2.60 17.05 6.86
N LEU A 157 3.81 17.36 6.37
CA LEU A 157 4.83 18.06 7.15
C LEU A 157 4.85 19.56 6.80
N ASP A 158 4.94 20.37 7.83
CA ASP A 158 5.34 21.77 7.77
C ASP A 158 6.82 21.95 8.13
N GLU A 159 7.32 23.17 8.07
CA GLU A 159 8.69 23.49 8.44
C GLU A 159 9.00 23.16 9.91
N GLU A 160 8.00 23.23 10.79
CA GLU A 160 8.17 22.89 12.21
C GLU A 160 8.35 21.38 12.40
N GLY A 161 7.65 20.55 11.62
CA GLY A 161 7.82 19.10 11.64
C GLY A 161 9.23 18.64 11.30
N LEU A 162 9.96 19.44 10.49
CA LEU A 162 11.35 19.15 10.09
C LEU A 162 12.39 19.63 11.12
N LYS A 163 12.04 20.53 12.05
CA LYS A 163 12.98 21.10 13.03
C LYS A 163 13.52 20.06 14.02
N HIS A 164 14.79 20.20 14.36
CA HIS A 164 15.40 19.45 15.44
C HIS A 164 14.79 19.81 16.81
N SER A 165 14.50 18.78 17.62
CA SER A 165 13.93 18.98 18.95
C SER A 165 14.42 17.89 19.91
N TRP A 166 14.88 18.29 21.09
CA TRP A 166 15.23 17.36 22.16
C TRP A 166 14.01 16.58 22.70
N VAL A 167 12.82 17.18 22.60
CA VAL A 167 11.55 16.55 22.99
C VAL A 167 11.32 15.24 22.22
N LYS A 168 11.75 15.15 20.96
CA LYS A 168 11.66 13.93 20.15
C LYS A 168 12.51 12.80 20.77
N SER A 169 13.72 13.12 21.27
CA SER A 169 14.59 12.17 21.96
C SER A 169 13.97 11.69 23.29
N PHE A 170 13.40 12.60 24.05
CA PHE A 170 12.70 12.27 25.28
C PHE A 170 11.47 11.40 25.01
N LYS A 171 10.67 11.69 23.97
CA LYS A 171 9.54 10.85 23.54
C LYS A 171 10.00 9.42 23.19
N ARG A 172 11.13 9.25 22.50
CA ARG A 172 11.69 7.92 22.19
C ARG A 172 12.06 7.16 23.45
N TYR A 173 12.66 7.84 24.41
CA TYR A 173 13.04 7.23 25.68
C TYR A 173 11.83 6.71 26.47
N ILE A 174 10.77 7.51 26.62
CA ILE A 174 9.57 7.13 27.40
C ILE A 174 8.63 6.20 26.64
N ARG A 175 8.74 6.11 25.31
CA ARG A 175 7.86 5.27 24.45
C ARG A 175 8.66 4.46 23.42
N PRO A 176 9.61 3.60 23.88
CA PRO A 176 10.55 2.93 22.98
C PRO A 176 9.86 1.98 21.99
N LEU A 177 8.82 1.25 22.40
CA LEU A 177 8.07 0.37 21.49
C LEU A 177 7.34 1.14 20.39
N LYS A 178 6.75 2.30 20.72
CA LYS A 178 6.11 3.16 19.73
C LYS A 178 7.16 3.75 18.77
N ALA A 179 8.28 4.23 19.30
CA ALA A 179 9.36 4.76 18.49
C ALA A 179 9.86 3.71 17.47
N ARG A 180 10.14 2.47 17.93
CA ARG A 180 10.59 1.38 17.07
C ARG A 180 9.63 1.13 15.90
N ARG A 181 8.32 1.12 16.16
CA ARG A 181 7.28 0.92 15.12
C ARG A 181 7.27 1.99 14.04
N LEU A 182 7.91 3.13 14.27
CA LEU A 182 7.94 4.26 13.33
C LEU A 182 9.20 4.28 12.46
N ILE A 183 10.22 3.47 12.79
CA ILE A 183 11.50 3.48 12.08
C ILE A 183 11.32 3.24 10.58
N GLY A 184 10.48 2.28 10.19
CA GLY A 184 10.27 1.95 8.79
C GLY A 184 9.69 3.09 7.95
N ARG A 185 9.12 4.11 8.60
CA ARG A 185 8.58 5.30 7.89
C ARG A 185 9.67 6.25 7.41
N SER A 186 10.90 6.10 7.92
CA SER A 186 12.06 6.86 7.44
C SER A 186 12.34 6.65 5.96
N VAL A 187 11.92 5.54 5.37
CA VAL A 187 12.09 5.24 3.94
C VAL A 187 11.40 6.26 3.01
N TYR A 188 10.43 7.02 3.54
CA TYR A 188 9.69 8.03 2.77
C TYR A 188 10.31 9.43 2.84
N VAL A 189 11.31 9.64 3.70
CA VAL A 189 11.85 11.01 3.93
C VAL A 189 13.37 11.07 4.01
N GLU A 190 14.00 10.07 4.63
CA GLU A 190 15.45 10.10 4.84
C GLU A 190 16.19 9.67 3.56
N LYS A 191 17.28 10.34 3.24
CA LYS A 191 18.13 10.03 2.07
C LYS A 191 18.79 8.65 2.17
N SER A 192 19.16 8.23 3.36
CA SER A 192 19.85 6.96 3.61
C SER A 192 19.34 6.30 4.90
N PRO A 193 18.06 5.86 4.93
CA PRO A 193 17.48 5.27 6.14
C PRO A 193 18.15 3.97 6.56
N GLU A 194 18.75 3.22 5.62
CA GLU A 194 19.51 2.01 5.89
C GLU A 194 20.78 2.28 6.71
N LYS A 195 21.38 3.47 6.58
CA LYS A 195 22.54 3.87 7.39
C LYS A 195 22.13 4.32 8.79
N LEU A 196 20.93 4.92 8.92
CA LEU A 196 20.39 5.35 10.21
C LEU A 196 19.88 4.18 11.05
N PHE A 197 19.32 3.17 10.40
CA PHE A 197 18.66 2.04 11.05
C PHE A 197 19.09 0.69 10.47
N PRO A 198 20.42 0.35 10.42
CA PRO A 198 20.92 -0.83 9.71
C PRO A 198 20.41 -2.17 10.26
N LYS A 199 19.94 -2.18 11.51
CA LYS A 199 19.31 -3.37 12.12
C LYS A 199 17.94 -3.68 11.48
N TYR A 200 17.21 -2.69 11.02
CA TYR A 200 15.82 -2.80 10.60
C TYR A 200 15.59 -2.53 9.11
N ILE A 201 16.54 -1.85 8.48
CA ILE A 201 16.45 -1.45 7.09
C ILE A 201 17.74 -1.86 6.39
N GLN A 202 17.61 -2.64 5.34
CA GLN A 202 18.69 -3.03 4.45
C GLN A 202 18.44 -2.43 3.07
N LYS A 203 19.48 -2.32 2.24
CA LYS A 203 19.36 -1.84 0.86
C LYS A 203 19.88 -2.89 -0.11
N THR A 204 19.13 -3.14 -1.19
CA THR A 204 19.52 -4.00 -2.30
C THR A 204 19.17 -3.30 -3.61
N GLY A 205 20.17 -2.86 -4.34
CA GLY A 205 19.95 -2.00 -5.51
C GLY A 205 19.15 -0.75 -5.13
N ASP A 206 18.00 -0.56 -5.78
CA ASP A 206 17.09 0.56 -5.54
C ASP A 206 16.00 0.24 -4.48
N VAL A 207 16.03 -0.95 -3.87
CA VAL A 207 15.03 -1.39 -2.90
C VAL A 207 15.55 -1.27 -1.48
N LEU A 208 14.78 -0.64 -0.62
CA LEU A 208 14.90 -0.69 0.82
C LEU A 208 14.09 -1.87 1.35
N ILE A 209 14.72 -2.76 2.10
CA ILE A 209 14.10 -3.92 2.72
C ILE A 209 13.90 -3.61 4.20
N VAL A 210 12.65 -3.51 4.61
CA VAL A 210 12.26 -3.07 5.96
C VAL A 210 11.66 -4.24 6.73
N ASP A 211 12.12 -4.45 7.97
CA ASP A 211 11.55 -5.47 8.84
C ASP A 211 10.15 -5.08 9.32
N SER A 212 9.18 -6.01 9.29
CA SER A 212 7.81 -5.79 9.76
C SER A 212 7.71 -5.45 11.25
N GLU A 213 8.79 -5.63 12.02
CA GLU A 213 8.85 -5.13 13.40
C GLU A 213 8.67 -3.62 13.47
N CYS A 214 9.13 -2.88 12.45
CA CYS A 214 9.15 -1.42 12.44
C CYS A 214 8.32 -0.77 11.34
N ILE A 215 7.61 -1.54 10.52
CA ILE A 215 6.70 -1.02 9.50
C ILE A 215 5.35 -1.73 9.56
N ASP A 216 4.26 -0.96 9.52
CA ASP A 216 2.90 -1.51 9.60
C ASP A 216 2.48 -2.11 8.25
N TYR A 217 1.57 -3.08 8.25
CA TYR A 217 0.86 -3.51 7.04
C TYR A 217 -0.06 -2.40 6.53
N THR A 218 -0.23 -2.32 5.22
CA THR A 218 -1.19 -1.43 4.56
C THR A 218 -1.88 -2.15 3.41
N GLU A 219 -3.16 -1.89 3.22
CA GLU A 219 -3.98 -2.44 2.13
C GLU A 219 -3.79 -1.69 0.81
N GLN A 220 -3.02 -0.62 0.81
CA GLN A 220 -2.76 0.15 -0.40
C GLN A 220 -1.78 -0.60 -1.30
N SER A 221 -1.68 -0.17 -2.55
CA SER A 221 -0.95 -0.81 -3.65
C SER A 221 0.30 -1.61 -3.24
N PHE A 222 0.28 -2.91 -3.49
CA PHE A 222 1.40 -3.81 -3.22
C PHE A 222 1.45 -4.97 -4.20
N LEU A 223 2.64 -5.57 -4.37
CA LEU A 223 2.86 -6.83 -5.06
C LEU A 223 3.22 -7.91 -4.03
N ILE A 224 2.62 -9.08 -4.17
CA ILE A 224 2.78 -10.21 -3.26
C ILE A 224 2.59 -11.53 -4.01
N GLN A 225 3.19 -12.61 -3.54
CA GLN A 225 2.84 -13.96 -3.98
C GLN A 225 1.40 -14.29 -3.53
N LYS A 226 0.56 -14.77 -4.46
CA LYS A 226 -0.86 -15.06 -4.20
C LYS A 226 -1.06 -16.05 -3.05
N ASP A 227 -0.27 -17.13 -3.06
CA ASP A 227 -0.34 -18.15 -2.00
C ASP A 227 0.00 -17.57 -0.62
N PHE A 228 1.05 -16.76 -0.52
CA PHE A 228 1.40 -16.10 0.74
C PHE A 228 0.30 -15.15 1.22
N PHE A 229 -0.31 -14.39 0.30
CA PHE A 229 -1.43 -13.50 0.63
C PHE A 229 -2.62 -14.28 1.21
N LEU A 230 -3.07 -15.33 0.51
CA LEU A 230 -4.25 -16.10 0.89
C LEU A 230 -4.00 -16.98 2.13
N ASN A 231 -2.92 -17.77 2.12
CA ASN A 231 -2.67 -18.81 3.10
C ASN A 231 -1.93 -18.33 4.36
N THR A 232 -1.38 -17.10 4.32
CA THR A 232 -0.71 -16.52 5.49
C THR A 232 -1.46 -15.30 6.01
N LEU A 233 -1.66 -14.28 5.19
CA LEU A 233 -2.25 -13.02 5.66
C LEU A 233 -3.78 -13.13 5.83
N CYS A 234 -4.50 -13.55 4.79
CA CYS A 234 -5.96 -13.71 4.86
C CYS A 234 -6.36 -14.76 5.90
N LYS A 235 -5.66 -15.88 5.95
CA LYS A 235 -5.88 -16.91 6.97
C LYS A 235 -5.76 -16.31 8.37
N PHE A 236 -4.68 -15.59 8.67
CA PHE A 236 -4.52 -14.97 9.99
C PHE A 236 -5.64 -13.97 10.31
N ILE A 237 -6.06 -13.16 9.33
CA ILE A 237 -7.17 -12.21 9.50
C ILE A 237 -8.46 -12.94 9.86
N ASN A 238 -8.80 -13.99 9.13
CA ASN A 238 -10.03 -14.76 9.32
C ASN A 238 -10.06 -15.49 10.68
N GLU A 239 -8.91 -15.99 11.14
CA GLU A 239 -8.76 -16.68 12.41
C GLU A 239 -8.69 -15.73 13.63
N ASN A 240 -8.45 -14.42 13.43
CA ASN A 240 -8.23 -13.45 14.49
C ASN A 240 -9.12 -12.19 14.39
N PRO A 241 -10.45 -12.33 14.28
CA PRO A 241 -11.33 -11.18 14.12
C PRO A 241 -11.23 -10.25 15.33
N LYS A 242 -11.29 -8.93 15.10
CA LYS A 242 -11.28 -7.91 16.16
C LYS A 242 -12.68 -7.39 16.42
N LYS A 243 -12.92 -6.95 17.69
CA LYS A 243 -14.16 -6.25 18.06
C LYS A 243 -14.29 -4.90 17.35
N ARG A 244 -13.17 -4.23 17.07
CA ARG A 244 -13.15 -2.96 16.34
C ARG A 244 -13.31 -3.24 14.86
N THR A 245 -14.41 -2.79 14.30
CA THR A 245 -14.77 -2.87 12.88
C THR A 245 -14.95 -1.48 12.29
N LEU A 246 -14.92 -1.37 10.97
CA LEU A 246 -15.32 -0.17 10.23
C LEU A 246 -16.61 -0.52 9.47
N HIS A 247 -17.69 0.20 9.74
CA HIS A 247 -19.01 -0.08 9.14
C HIS A 247 -19.46 -1.55 9.26
N GLY A 248 -19.11 -2.22 10.38
CA GLY A 248 -19.43 -3.64 10.61
C GLY A 248 -18.42 -4.63 10.02
N PHE A 249 -17.45 -4.18 9.21
CA PHE A 249 -16.46 -5.03 8.57
C PHE A 249 -15.11 -5.05 9.30
N GLN A 250 -14.43 -6.18 9.21
CA GLN A 250 -13.05 -6.31 9.70
C GLN A 250 -12.12 -5.41 8.86
N VAL A 251 -11.13 -4.82 9.54
CA VAL A 251 -10.10 -3.98 8.90
C VAL A 251 -8.75 -4.68 9.01
N PRO A 252 -8.17 -5.16 7.90
CA PRO A 252 -6.89 -5.88 7.91
C PRO A 252 -5.76 -5.14 8.61
N GLU A 253 -5.65 -3.84 8.39
CA GLU A 253 -4.64 -3.01 9.06
C GLU A 253 -4.77 -3.05 10.59
N ILE A 254 -6.00 -3.13 11.13
CA ILE A 254 -6.23 -3.24 12.58
C ILE A 254 -5.85 -4.63 13.10
N ILE A 255 -6.08 -5.68 12.29
CA ILE A 255 -5.83 -7.06 12.68
C ILE A 255 -4.35 -7.39 12.55
N LEU A 256 -3.75 -7.09 11.40
CA LEU A 256 -2.36 -7.42 11.10
C LEU A 256 -1.36 -6.54 11.86
N ASN A 257 -1.64 -5.26 12.11
CA ASN A 257 -0.71 -4.35 12.79
C ASN A 257 -0.61 -4.63 14.30
N CYS A 258 -0.45 -5.89 14.65
CA CYS A 258 -0.36 -6.43 16.01
C CYS A 258 1.02 -7.07 16.29
N LEU A 259 1.13 -7.72 17.44
CA LEU A 259 2.37 -8.39 17.85
C LEU A 259 2.77 -9.55 16.92
N TRP A 260 1.78 -10.24 16.34
CA TRP A 260 2.04 -11.33 15.39
C TRP A 260 2.82 -10.83 14.17
N TRP A 261 2.35 -9.78 13.50
CA TRP A 261 3.02 -9.15 12.35
C TRP A 261 4.48 -8.81 12.67
N ARG A 262 4.70 -8.21 13.83
CA ARG A 262 6.04 -7.76 14.26
C ARG A 262 6.99 -8.92 14.59
N LYS A 263 6.47 -10.01 15.17
CA LYS A 263 7.25 -11.21 15.52
C LYS A 263 7.57 -12.10 14.32
N LYS A 264 6.84 -11.94 13.22
CA LYS A 264 7.09 -12.70 11.99
C LYS A 264 8.31 -12.22 11.23
N HIS A 265 8.75 -10.98 11.48
CA HIS A 265 9.90 -10.39 10.80
C HIS A 265 9.80 -10.48 9.28
N PHE A 266 8.59 -10.28 8.74
CA PHE A 266 8.39 -10.20 7.29
C PHE A 266 9.26 -9.10 6.70
N LYS A 267 9.81 -9.35 5.53
CA LYS A 267 10.67 -8.42 4.79
C LYS A 267 9.84 -7.64 3.79
N ILE A 268 9.66 -6.36 4.06
CA ILE A 268 8.82 -5.46 3.25
C ILE A 268 9.72 -4.66 2.32
N GLY A 269 9.61 -4.94 1.02
CA GLY A 269 10.29 -4.14 0.00
C GLY A 269 9.63 -2.77 -0.16
N VAL A 270 10.43 -1.72 -0.24
CA VAL A 270 10.01 -0.35 -0.57
C VAL A 270 10.97 0.20 -1.61
N CYS A 271 10.45 0.55 -2.79
CA CYS A 271 11.19 1.20 -3.86
C CYS A 271 10.56 2.56 -4.18
N LYS A 272 10.89 3.18 -5.29
CA LYS A 272 10.28 4.44 -5.74
C LYS A 272 8.75 4.40 -5.67
N GLY A 273 8.16 3.25 -5.99
CA GLY A 273 6.72 3.05 -6.07
C GLY A 273 6.16 3.42 -7.44
N LEU A 274 4.91 3.03 -7.68
CA LEU A 274 4.24 3.15 -8.98
C LEU A 274 2.96 3.99 -8.92
N PHE A 275 2.26 3.92 -7.79
CA PHE A 275 0.91 4.45 -7.63
C PHE A 275 0.87 5.59 -6.61
N THR A 276 0.10 6.62 -6.93
CA THR A 276 -0.32 7.61 -5.93
C THR A 276 -1.69 7.23 -5.36
N HIS A 277 -2.16 7.95 -4.35
CA HIS A 277 -3.50 7.78 -3.80
C HIS A 277 -4.29 9.07 -4.00
N ASN A 278 -5.30 9.03 -4.88
CA ASN A 278 -6.04 10.23 -5.22
C ASN A 278 -7.52 9.92 -5.51
N ARG A 279 -8.41 10.45 -4.70
CA ARG A 279 -9.84 10.23 -4.82
C ARG A 279 -10.53 11.45 -5.42
N PHE A 280 -11.26 11.23 -6.52
CA PHE A 280 -11.94 12.28 -7.26
C PHE A 280 -13.44 12.38 -6.95
N ASP A 281 -14.06 11.29 -6.51
CA ASP A 281 -15.49 11.26 -6.17
C ASP A 281 -15.68 11.69 -4.72
N ASP A 282 -16.02 12.95 -4.51
CA ASP A 282 -16.31 13.49 -3.18
C ASP A 282 -17.65 13.05 -2.60
N SER A 283 -18.55 12.47 -3.40
CA SER A 283 -19.92 12.15 -3.00
C SER A 283 -20.00 11.24 -1.78
N PHE A 284 -19.04 10.31 -1.65
CA PHE A 284 -18.98 9.41 -0.51
C PHE A 284 -18.49 10.10 0.79
N ARG A 285 -17.58 11.08 0.68
CA ARG A 285 -17.04 11.81 1.84
C ARG A 285 -18.03 12.88 2.34
N LYS A 286 -18.78 13.54 1.45
CA LYS A 286 -19.75 14.58 1.81
C LYS A 286 -20.94 14.03 2.61
N ASN A 287 -21.31 12.77 2.39
CA ASN A 287 -22.41 12.13 3.10
C ASN A 287 -22.02 11.45 4.43
N HIS A 288 -20.75 11.36 4.76
CA HIS A 288 -20.27 10.84 6.03
C HIS A 288 -19.83 11.97 6.95
N LEU A 289 -20.71 12.40 7.83
CA LEU A 289 -20.48 13.35 8.95
C LEU A 289 -19.30 12.98 9.87
N PHE A 290 -18.68 11.83 9.67
CA PHE A 290 -17.55 11.32 10.46
C PHE A 290 -16.17 11.90 10.12
N TYR A 291 -15.99 12.52 8.95
CA TYR A 291 -14.70 13.07 8.54
C TYR A 291 -14.47 14.53 8.98
N ASN A 292 -15.49 15.22 9.51
CA ASN A 292 -15.39 16.59 9.98
C ASN A 292 -15.09 16.74 11.48
N LYS A 293 -14.82 15.65 12.20
CA LYS A 293 -14.26 15.76 13.55
C LYS A 293 -12.74 15.67 13.46
N LYS A 294 -12.07 16.84 13.47
CA LYS A 294 -10.67 16.94 13.87
C LYS A 294 -10.52 16.21 15.23
N ILE A 295 -9.78 15.12 15.22
CA ILE A 295 -9.30 14.45 16.43
C ILE A 295 -7.94 15.05 16.78
#